data_dcd0a6e86727facb0a951b9d5b5f58da
#
_entry.id   dcd0a6e86727facb0a951b9d5b5f58da
#
_cell.length_a   1.000
_cell.length_b   1.000
_cell.length_c   1.000
_cell.angle_alpha   90.00
_cell.angle_beta   90.00
_cell.angle_gamma   90.00
#
_symmetry.space_group_name_H-M   'P 1'
#
loop_
_entity.id
_entity.type
_entity.pdbx_description
1 polymer ?
#
loop_
_entity_poly.entity_id
_entity_poly.type
_entity_poly.pdbx_seq_one_letter_code
_entity_poly.pdbx_strand_id
1 'polypeptide(L)'
;MTLDPVLLSRLQWAWVIAWHILLPAFTVGLASYIAVLEGLYFLTGREIWFRISGFWTRIFAVSFGMGVVSGIIMPFQFGTNWSRFTDAAADVISPLLSYEGLMAFFLEASFLGVLLFGRRLVPAWAHFFAAAMVAFGTLLSSFWILATNSWMQTPQGYKMVDGRFEPDDWAAIIFSPSFPYRLTHNVNAFYITTAFVVMGVGAWLLRRGRAIEDARMMMRMALGLLILLVPLQIFLGDQHGLNTLEYQPAKLAAIEGRYDTAQPAPLTLFGIPDDAAATMRDAIEVPYLGSLVLTHSWNGAIKGLKEWPADQRPPVGPPFFAFRIMVGIGVIMLLVVIVGQVLQLRGRLWESVWFLRLCQLTAPLGFIAVIAGWITTEVGRQPWTVYGVLRTADSVSPSLTGANVAWSLAFYIVVYLIMFPTGIAFMAGLVRRGPQQPELEPPIDQIESGRPHGPFDSAARAAPQL
;
A
#
# COMPACT_ATOMS: atom_id res chain seq x y z
N MET A 1 -18.22 4.99 -31.57
CA MET A 1 -17.92 4.06 -30.46
C MET A 1 -18.85 4.42 -29.31
N THR A 2 -19.73 3.52 -28.93
CA THR A 2 -20.54 3.67 -27.70
C THR A 2 -19.61 3.50 -26.51
N LEU A 3 -19.53 4.51 -25.66
CA LEU A 3 -18.73 4.48 -24.43
C LEU A 3 -19.40 3.49 -23.46
N ASP A 4 -18.73 2.37 -23.14
CA ASP A 4 -19.23 1.37 -22.19
C ASP A 4 -19.09 1.89 -20.75
N PRO A 5 -20.19 2.12 -20.01
CA PRO A 5 -20.16 2.63 -18.65
C PRO A 5 -19.51 1.63 -17.66
N VAL A 6 -19.59 0.31 -17.90
CA VAL A 6 -18.96 -0.70 -17.05
C VAL A 6 -17.45 -0.61 -17.16
N LEU A 7 -16.93 -0.61 -18.39
CA LEU A 7 -15.48 -0.49 -18.61
C LEU A 7 -14.93 0.82 -18.05
N LEU A 8 -15.61 1.95 -18.30
CA LEU A 8 -15.17 3.24 -17.83
C LEU A 8 -15.22 3.36 -16.30
N SER A 9 -16.24 2.81 -15.64
CA SER A 9 -16.31 2.76 -14.16
C SER A 9 -15.17 1.93 -13.56
N ARG A 10 -14.81 0.80 -14.21
CA ARG A 10 -13.64 0.00 -13.81
C ARG A 10 -12.32 0.77 -13.98
N LEU A 11 -12.15 1.48 -15.09
CA LEU A 11 -10.96 2.30 -15.33
C LEU A 11 -10.87 3.47 -14.34
N GLN A 12 -12.00 4.10 -14.02
CA GLN A 12 -12.05 5.16 -13.02
C GLN A 12 -11.68 4.66 -11.63
N TRP A 13 -12.24 3.51 -11.22
CA TRP A 13 -11.87 2.87 -9.96
C TRP A 13 -10.38 2.50 -9.94
N ALA A 14 -9.90 1.87 -11.02
CA ALA A 14 -8.49 1.48 -11.13
C ALA A 14 -7.54 2.67 -11.05
N TRP A 15 -7.89 3.81 -11.69
CA TRP A 15 -7.11 5.04 -11.60
C TRP A 15 -7.04 5.57 -10.17
N VAL A 16 -8.19 5.72 -9.52
CA VAL A 16 -8.26 6.28 -8.17
C VAL A 16 -7.53 5.40 -7.16
N ILE A 17 -7.80 4.09 -7.17
CA ILE A 17 -7.18 3.17 -6.21
C ILE A 17 -5.68 3.00 -6.44
N ALA A 18 -5.22 2.99 -7.71
CA ALA A 18 -3.80 2.86 -8.01
C ALA A 18 -2.98 4.02 -7.43
N TRP A 19 -3.47 5.23 -7.53
CA TRP A 19 -2.82 6.39 -6.90
C TRP A 19 -2.96 6.39 -5.38
N HIS A 20 -4.16 6.05 -4.87
CA HIS A 20 -4.40 6.04 -3.43
C HIS A 20 -3.51 5.03 -2.71
N ILE A 21 -3.40 3.79 -3.21
CA ILE A 21 -2.68 2.71 -2.52
C ILE A 21 -1.16 2.96 -2.39
N LEU A 22 -0.59 3.83 -3.23
CA LEU A 22 0.81 4.25 -3.11
C LEU A 22 1.07 4.99 -1.78
N LEU A 23 0.07 5.67 -1.26
CA LEU A 23 0.20 6.45 -0.02
C LEU A 23 0.20 5.54 1.20
N PRO A 24 -0.80 4.66 1.48
CA PRO A 24 -0.71 3.70 2.57
C PRO A 24 0.48 2.73 2.43
N ALA A 25 0.87 2.35 1.22
CA ALA A 25 2.08 1.56 0.99
C ALA A 25 3.36 2.22 1.54
N PHE A 26 3.34 3.53 1.73
CA PHE A 26 4.43 4.28 2.34
C PHE A 26 4.11 4.73 3.77
N THR A 27 2.91 5.28 4.01
CA THR A 27 2.58 5.90 5.30
C THR A 27 2.44 4.90 6.44
N VAL A 28 1.95 3.68 6.20
CA VAL A 28 1.84 2.63 7.23
C VAL A 28 3.21 2.27 7.80
N GLY A 29 4.18 1.98 6.93
CA GLY A 29 5.54 1.70 7.36
C GLY A 29 6.24 2.92 7.94
N LEU A 30 5.98 4.12 7.37
CA LEU A 30 6.60 5.36 7.82
C LEU A 30 6.11 5.80 9.20
N ALA A 31 4.81 5.67 9.49
CA ALA A 31 4.26 5.94 10.83
C ALA A 31 4.90 5.05 11.88
N SER A 32 5.02 3.74 11.59
CA SER A 32 5.69 2.79 12.47
C SER A 32 7.19 3.11 12.65
N TYR A 33 7.88 3.51 11.58
CA TYR A 33 9.26 3.92 11.64
C TYR A 33 9.45 5.17 12.51
N ILE A 34 8.58 6.18 12.37
CA ILE A 34 8.57 7.38 13.21
C ILE A 34 8.31 7.01 14.67
N ALA A 35 7.35 6.14 14.95
CA ALA A 35 7.06 5.68 16.32
C ALA A 35 8.27 4.99 16.96
N VAL A 36 8.99 4.16 16.20
CA VAL A 36 10.25 3.54 16.67
C VAL A 36 11.32 4.61 16.98
N LEU A 37 11.49 5.61 16.12
CA LEU A 37 12.45 6.69 16.32
C LEU A 37 12.12 7.54 17.56
N GLU A 38 10.82 7.88 17.74
CA GLU A 38 10.37 8.63 18.94
C GLU A 38 10.53 7.80 20.22
N GLY A 39 10.27 6.48 20.17
CA GLY A 39 10.54 5.57 21.27
C GLY A 39 12.03 5.48 21.62
N LEU A 40 12.89 5.39 20.62
CA LEU A 40 14.35 5.39 20.82
C LEU A 40 14.84 6.73 21.39
N TYR A 41 14.26 7.85 20.96
CA TYR A 41 14.54 9.16 21.54
C TYR A 41 14.10 9.21 23.00
N PHE A 42 12.87 8.80 23.30
CA PHE A 42 12.35 8.76 24.67
C PHE A 42 13.20 7.91 25.60
N LEU A 43 13.69 6.74 25.14
CA LEU A 43 14.48 5.81 25.95
C LEU A 43 15.94 6.22 26.12
N THR A 44 16.54 6.87 25.09
CA THR A 44 17.99 7.10 25.06
C THR A 44 18.40 8.56 25.15
N GLY A 45 17.49 9.49 24.90
CA GLY A 45 17.77 10.93 24.83
C GLY A 45 18.71 11.37 23.68
N ARG A 46 19.05 10.47 22.74
CA ARG A 46 20.04 10.78 21.70
C ARG A 46 19.43 11.63 20.60
N GLU A 47 20.01 12.78 20.34
CA GLU A 47 19.60 13.78 19.35
C GLU A 47 19.44 13.23 17.91
N ILE A 48 20.19 12.18 17.55
CA ILE A 48 20.10 11.57 16.23
C ILE A 48 18.68 11.06 15.94
N TRP A 49 18.03 10.44 16.92
CA TRP A 49 16.67 9.94 16.79
C TRP A 49 15.67 11.08 16.59
N PHE A 50 15.86 12.16 17.33
CA PHE A 50 15.05 13.37 17.23
C PHE A 50 15.15 14.02 15.83
N ARG A 51 16.38 14.15 15.28
CA ARG A 51 16.59 14.72 13.93
C ARG A 51 15.96 13.87 12.84
N ILE A 52 16.20 12.55 12.87
CA ILE A 52 15.67 11.62 11.86
C ILE A 52 14.15 11.57 11.94
N SER A 53 13.57 11.48 13.15
CA SER A 53 12.12 11.48 13.32
C SER A 53 11.49 12.78 12.79
N GLY A 54 12.01 13.96 13.15
CA GLY A 54 11.49 15.23 12.65
C GLY A 54 11.58 15.39 11.13
N PHE A 55 12.61 14.82 10.51
CA PHE A 55 12.73 14.79 9.06
C PHE A 55 11.60 13.95 8.43
N TRP A 56 11.39 12.73 8.89
CA TRP A 56 10.39 11.83 8.34
C TRP A 56 8.95 12.25 8.68
N THR A 57 8.73 12.87 9.84
CA THR A 57 7.41 13.40 10.23
C THR A 57 6.92 14.48 9.25
N ARG A 58 7.81 15.34 8.73
CA ARG A 58 7.44 16.33 7.69
C ARG A 58 7.06 15.67 6.37
N ILE A 59 7.75 14.61 5.96
CA ILE A 59 7.42 13.83 4.75
C ILE A 59 6.12 13.08 4.97
N PHE A 60 5.93 12.49 6.15
CA PHE A 60 4.70 11.81 6.53
C PHE A 60 3.49 12.74 6.46
N ALA A 61 3.58 13.96 6.97
CA ALA A 61 2.48 14.93 6.94
C ALA A 61 1.97 15.19 5.52
N VAL A 62 2.88 15.34 4.55
CA VAL A 62 2.51 15.57 3.14
C VAL A 62 1.87 14.33 2.54
N SER A 63 2.50 13.16 2.69
CA SER A 63 1.97 11.91 2.14
C SER A 63 0.64 11.51 2.78
N PHE A 64 0.49 11.71 4.09
CA PHE A 64 -0.76 11.47 4.81
C PHE A 64 -1.88 12.41 4.32
N GLY A 65 -1.61 13.72 4.21
CA GLY A 65 -2.58 14.69 3.69
C GLY A 65 -3.07 14.34 2.28
N MET A 66 -2.16 13.92 1.38
CA MET A 66 -2.53 13.41 0.06
C MET A 66 -3.36 12.13 0.16
N GLY A 67 -3.04 11.24 1.12
CA GLY A 67 -3.78 10.01 1.40
C GLY A 67 -5.23 10.29 1.79
N VAL A 68 -5.44 11.23 2.70
CA VAL A 68 -6.78 11.66 3.12
C VAL A 68 -7.59 12.19 1.93
N VAL A 69 -7.02 13.10 1.14
CA VAL A 69 -7.72 13.67 -0.02
C VAL A 69 -8.10 12.60 -1.04
N SER A 70 -7.19 11.70 -1.40
CA SER A 70 -7.49 10.62 -2.34
C SER A 70 -8.40 9.54 -1.75
N GLY A 71 -8.33 9.29 -0.43
CA GLY A 71 -9.13 8.29 0.26
C GLY A 71 -10.59 8.65 0.39
N ILE A 72 -10.92 9.92 0.65
CA ILE A 72 -12.30 10.41 0.74
C ILE A 72 -13.07 10.20 -0.57
N ILE A 73 -12.40 10.24 -1.72
CA ILE A 73 -13.04 10.07 -3.03
C ILE A 73 -13.58 8.64 -3.23
N MET A 74 -12.95 7.63 -2.63
CA MET A 74 -13.34 6.22 -2.88
C MET A 74 -14.74 5.87 -2.35
N PRO A 75 -15.13 6.23 -1.11
CA PRO A 75 -16.50 6.02 -0.63
C PRO A 75 -17.57 6.66 -1.51
N PHE A 76 -17.30 7.82 -2.12
CA PHE A 76 -18.25 8.44 -3.03
C PHE A 76 -18.50 7.60 -4.29
N GLN A 77 -17.48 6.88 -4.79
CA GLN A 77 -17.65 6.02 -5.96
C GLN A 77 -18.55 4.80 -5.69
N PHE A 78 -18.67 4.35 -4.44
CA PHE A 78 -19.64 3.30 -4.09
C PHE A 78 -21.07 3.74 -4.38
N GLY A 79 -21.43 4.99 -4.05
CA GLY A 79 -22.76 5.54 -4.35
C GLY A 79 -22.93 5.98 -5.81
N THR A 80 -21.90 6.52 -6.44
CA THR A 80 -21.99 7.07 -7.80
C THR A 80 -21.83 6.00 -8.88
N ASN A 81 -20.78 5.20 -8.85
CA ASN A 81 -20.44 4.26 -9.91
C ASN A 81 -20.91 2.84 -9.63
N TRP A 82 -21.01 2.43 -8.36
CA TRP A 82 -21.19 1.07 -7.91
C TRP A 82 -22.43 0.88 -7.03
N SER A 83 -23.52 1.63 -7.30
CA SER A 83 -24.69 1.66 -6.43
C SER A 83 -25.39 0.32 -6.28
N ARG A 84 -25.43 -0.53 -7.32
CA ARG A 84 -26.00 -1.88 -7.22
C ARG A 84 -25.16 -2.79 -6.31
N PHE A 85 -23.84 -2.70 -6.39
CA PHE A 85 -22.97 -3.42 -5.44
C PHE A 85 -23.19 -2.91 -4.02
N THR A 86 -23.25 -1.59 -3.86
CA THR A 86 -23.48 -0.98 -2.55
C THR A 86 -24.84 -1.40 -1.98
N ASP A 87 -25.91 -1.37 -2.76
CA ASP A 87 -27.22 -1.82 -2.31
C ASP A 87 -27.23 -3.31 -1.93
N ALA A 88 -26.61 -4.16 -2.75
CA ALA A 88 -26.54 -5.60 -2.48
C ALA A 88 -25.72 -5.94 -1.24
N ALA A 89 -24.58 -5.25 -1.00
CA ALA A 89 -23.61 -5.61 0.02
C ALA A 89 -23.57 -4.62 1.21
N ALA A 90 -24.47 -3.63 1.28
CA ALA A 90 -24.49 -2.57 2.28
C ALA A 90 -24.40 -3.10 3.71
N ASP A 91 -25.17 -4.13 4.05
CA ASP A 91 -25.27 -4.64 5.43
C ASP A 91 -23.98 -5.33 5.90
N VAL A 92 -23.12 -5.74 4.98
CA VAL A 92 -21.79 -6.32 5.26
C VAL A 92 -20.69 -5.27 5.15
N ILE A 93 -20.62 -4.55 4.01
CA ILE A 93 -19.47 -3.67 3.76
C ILE A 93 -19.53 -2.34 4.52
N SER A 94 -20.75 -1.78 4.74
CA SER A 94 -20.87 -0.47 5.38
C SER A 94 -20.38 -0.46 6.82
N PRO A 95 -20.69 -1.45 7.69
CA PRO A 95 -20.10 -1.53 9.02
C PRO A 95 -18.55 -1.62 9.00
N LEU A 96 -17.98 -2.45 8.14
CA LEU A 96 -16.52 -2.62 8.03
C LEU A 96 -15.82 -1.32 7.60
N LEU A 97 -16.35 -0.63 6.59
CA LEU A 97 -15.84 0.67 6.14
C LEU A 97 -16.10 1.79 7.15
N SER A 98 -17.19 1.69 7.93
CA SER A 98 -17.46 2.65 9.01
C SER A 98 -16.44 2.51 10.14
N TYR A 99 -16.08 1.29 10.51
CA TYR A 99 -15.00 1.06 11.49
C TYR A 99 -13.65 1.57 11.00
N GLU A 100 -13.33 1.41 9.72
CA GLU A 100 -12.14 2.01 9.12
C GLU A 100 -12.16 3.53 9.27
N GLY A 101 -13.25 4.20 8.85
CA GLY A 101 -13.37 5.65 8.91
C GLY A 101 -13.45 6.19 10.34
N LEU A 102 -14.31 5.62 11.19
CA LEU A 102 -14.57 6.15 12.53
C LEU A 102 -13.47 5.79 13.53
N MET A 103 -12.98 4.55 13.52
CA MET A 103 -11.99 4.12 14.52
C MET A 103 -10.57 4.42 14.08
N ALA A 104 -10.20 4.03 12.87
CA ALA A 104 -8.82 4.16 12.41
C ALA A 104 -8.49 5.61 12.03
N PHE A 105 -9.23 6.21 11.11
CA PHE A 105 -8.96 7.57 10.64
C PHE A 105 -9.09 8.63 11.75
N PHE A 106 -10.12 8.57 12.60
CA PHE A 106 -10.24 9.52 13.71
C PHE A 106 -9.12 9.35 14.75
N LEU A 107 -8.66 8.11 15.00
CA LEU A 107 -7.50 7.87 15.85
C LEU A 107 -6.26 8.53 15.27
N GLU A 108 -5.98 8.30 13.98
CA GLU A 108 -4.86 8.91 13.26
C GLU A 108 -4.94 10.44 13.30
N ALA A 109 -6.06 11.02 12.92
CA ALA A 109 -6.25 12.46 12.84
C ALA A 109 -6.11 13.14 14.21
N SER A 110 -6.64 12.51 15.28
CA SER A 110 -6.58 13.06 16.65
C SER A 110 -5.13 13.17 17.15
N PHE A 111 -4.32 12.14 16.93
CA PHE A 111 -2.93 12.15 17.40
C PHE A 111 -1.95 12.79 16.42
N LEU A 112 -2.33 12.95 15.15
CA LEU A 112 -1.50 13.60 14.14
C LEU A 112 -1.16 15.04 14.52
N GLY A 113 -2.13 15.79 15.08
CA GLY A 113 -1.88 17.15 15.55
C GLY A 113 -0.78 17.22 16.60
N VAL A 114 -0.77 16.29 17.56
CA VAL A 114 0.28 16.17 18.58
C VAL A 114 1.61 15.75 17.95
N LEU A 115 1.60 14.79 17.02
CA LEU A 115 2.80 14.35 16.32
C LEU A 115 3.46 15.48 15.51
N LEU A 116 2.67 16.32 14.84
CA LEU A 116 3.19 17.40 13.99
C LEU A 116 3.60 18.64 14.78
N PHE A 117 2.83 19.04 15.77
CA PHE A 117 2.97 20.34 16.46
C PHE A 117 3.34 20.20 17.93
N GLY A 118 3.14 19.01 18.52
CA GLY A 118 3.32 18.79 19.96
C GLY A 118 4.76 18.64 20.44
N ARG A 119 5.72 18.47 19.52
CA ARG A 119 7.10 18.08 19.83
C ARG A 119 7.80 18.91 20.91
N ARG A 120 7.44 20.19 21.03
CA ARG A 120 7.95 21.11 22.06
C ARG A 120 6.90 21.45 23.13
N LEU A 121 5.65 21.06 22.94
CA LEU A 121 4.53 21.41 23.79
C LEU A 121 4.17 20.31 24.79
N VAL A 122 4.55 19.07 24.50
CA VAL A 122 4.26 17.92 25.35
C VAL A 122 5.56 17.19 25.74
N PRO A 123 5.58 16.47 26.88
CA PRO A 123 6.76 15.69 27.28
C PRO A 123 7.04 14.56 26.29
N ALA A 124 8.28 14.07 26.21
CA ALA A 124 8.76 13.09 25.25
C ALA A 124 7.89 11.79 25.23
N TRP A 125 7.44 11.32 26.40
CA TRP A 125 6.55 10.14 26.47
C TRP A 125 5.21 10.34 25.78
N ALA A 126 4.61 11.55 25.89
CA ALA A 126 3.34 11.87 25.27
C ALA A 126 3.49 12.03 23.75
N HIS A 127 4.60 12.57 23.29
CA HIS A 127 4.92 12.64 21.87
C HIS A 127 5.15 11.26 21.27
N PHE A 128 5.89 10.38 21.97
CA PHE A 128 6.06 8.97 21.58
C PHE A 128 4.70 8.24 21.56
N PHE A 129 3.86 8.44 22.58
CA PHE A 129 2.52 7.86 22.61
C PHE A 129 1.67 8.31 21.42
N ALA A 130 1.70 9.60 21.07
CA ALA A 130 1.00 10.09 19.90
C ALA A 130 1.51 9.45 18.59
N ALA A 131 2.83 9.31 18.43
CA ALA A 131 3.42 8.61 17.28
C ALA A 131 2.99 7.13 17.21
N ALA A 132 2.95 6.45 18.37
CA ALA A 132 2.51 5.06 18.46
C ALA A 132 1.02 4.92 18.11
N MET A 133 0.17 5.87 18.53
CA MET A 133 -1.27 5.86 18.20
C MET A 133 -1.51 6.14 16.72
N VAL A 134 -0.75 7.03 16.08
CA VAL A 134 -0.81 7.23 14.62
C VAL A 134 -0.40 5.94 13.90
N ALA A 135 0.69 5.30 14.30
CA ALA A 135 1.13 4.03 13.72
C ALA A 135 0.09 2.90 13.91
N PHE A 136 -0.51 2.82 15.09
CA PHE A 136 -1.56 1.85 15.36
C PHE A 136 -2.81 2.13 14.52
N GLY A 137 -3.20 3.39 14.35
CA GLY A 137 -4.32 3.81 13.51
C GLY A 137 -4.12 3.38 12.06
N THR A 138 -2.93 3.60 11.47
CA THR A 138 -2.64 3.17 10.09
C THR A 138 -2.70 1.65 9.90
N LEU A 139 -2.28 0.87 10.90
CA LEU A 139 -2.42 -0.60 10.91
C LEU A 139 -3.88 -1.02 11.05
N LEU A 140 -4.64 -0.35 11.89
CA LEU A 140 -6.07 -0.62 12.10
C LEU A 140 -6.88 -0.27 10.84
N SER A 141 -6.55 0.81 10.13
CA SER A 141 -7.10 1.13 8.81
C SER A 141 -6.82 0.01 7.80
N SER A 142 -5.56 -0.45 7.74
CA SER A 142 -5.18 -1.59 6.89
C SER A 142 -5.96 -2.86 7.24
N PHE A 143 -6.22 -3.12 8.51
CA PHE A 143 -7.01 -4.26 8.97
C PHE A 143 -8.43 -4.22 8.42
N TRP A 144 -9.16 -3.13 8.61
CA TRP A 144 -10.56 -3.03 8.22
C TRP A 144 -10.76 -3.02 6.70
N ILE A 145 -9.93 -2.28 5.96
CA ILE A 145 -10.04 -2.25 4.50
C ILE A 145 -9.68 -3.61 3.89
N LEU A 146 -8.69 -4.33 4.44
CA LEU A 146 -8.33 -5.66 3.96
C LEU A 146 -9.31 -6.73 4.42
N ALA A 147 -9.99 -6.59 5.56
CA ALA A 147 -11.11 -7.45 5.94
C ALA A 147 -12.23 -7.34 4.91
N THR A 148 -12.65 -6.12 4.57
CA THR A 148 -13.67 -5.84 3.54
C THR A 148 -13.28 -6.44 2.18
N ASN A 149 -12.06 -6.16 1.72
CA ASN A 149 -11.58 -6.64 0.42
C ASN A 149 -11.40 -8.18 0.40
N SER A 150 -10.97 -8.78 1.51
CA SER A 150 -10.81 -10.23 1.62
C SER A 150 -12.16 -10.96 1.62
N TRP A 151 -13.17 -10.38 2.26
CA TRP A 151 -14.52 -10.91 2.17
C TRP A 151 -15.03 -10.92 0.73
N MET A 152 -14.78 -9.87 -0.06
CA MET A 152 -15.14 -9.85 -1.48
C MET A 152 -14.41 -10.93 -2.31
N GLN A 153 -13.23 -11.38 -1.87
CA GLN A 153 -12.43 -12.42 -2.54
C GLN A 153 -12.87 -13.84 -2.15
N THR A 154 -13.19 -14.05 -0.88
CA THR A 154 -13.59 -15.34 -0.29
C THR A 154 -14.79 -15.14 0.62
N PRO A 155 -15.99 -14.84 0.05
CA PRO A 155 -17.15 -14.44 0.83
C PRO A 155 -17.69 -15.60 1.68
N GLN A 156 -17.81 -15.35 2.99
CA GLN A 156 -18.40 -16.28 3.98
C GLN A 156 -19.19 -15.50 5.04
N GLY A 157 -19.93 -16.20 5.89
CA GLY A 157 -20.65 -15.63 7.03
C GLY A 157 -21.85 -14.77 6.68
N TYR A 158 -22.41 -14.94 5.50
CA TYR A 158 -23.59 -14.19 5.03
C TYR A 158 -24.71 -15.13 4.56
N LYS A 159 -25.91 -14.60 4.47
CA LYS A 159 -27.08 -15.19 3.79
C LYS A 159 -27.55 -14.30 2.67
N MET A 160 -28.06 -14.88 1.59
CA MET A 160 -28.70 -14.11 0.52
C MET A 160 -30.21 -14.01 0.82
N VAL A 161 -30.68 -12.78 1.06
CA VAL A 161 -32.11 -12.48 1.29
C VAL A 161 -32.53 -11.38 0.31
N ASP A 162 -33.47 -11.66 -0.54
CA ASP A 162 -34.00 -10.73 -1.56
C ASP A 162 -32.89 -10.05 -2.41
N GLY A 163 -31.83 -10.80 -2.75
CA GLY A 163 -30.72 -10.29 -3.54
C GLY A 163 -29.68 -9.47 -2.77
N ARG A 164 -29.79 -9.39 -1.44
CA ARG A 164 -28.85 -8.70 -0.55
C ARG A 164 -28.05 -9.68 0.30
N PHE A 165 -26.82 -9.30 0.60
CA PHE A 165 -25.96 -10.01 1.55
C PHE A 165 -26.31 -9.58 2.98
N GLU A 166 -27.01 -10.42 3.71
CA GLU A 166 -27.26 -10.21 5.13
C GLU A 166 -26.18 -10.89 5.97
N PRO A 167 -25.58 -10.20 6.98
CA PRO A 167 -24.58 -10.82 7.84
C PRO A 167 -25.21 -11.90 8.72
N ASP A 168 -24.59 -13.07 8.78
CA ASP A 168 -24.99 -14.21 9.60
C ASP A 168 -23.92 -14.51 10.68
N ASP A 169 -22.64 -14.40 10.31
CA ASP A 169 -21.50 -14.60 11.22
C ASP A 169 -20.42 -13.54 10.96
N TRP A 170 -20.32 -12.56 11.84
CA TRP A 170 -19.36 -11.48 11.73
C TRP A 170 -17.89 -11.96 11.84
N ALA A 171 -17.64 -13.02 12.62
CA ALA A 171 -16.28 -13.56 12.71
C ALA A 171 -15.84 -14.17 11.37
N ALA A 172 -16.73 -14.93 10.70
CA ALA A 172 -16.46 -15.47 9.38
C ALA A 172 -16.37 -14.39 8.28
N ILE A 173 -17.09 -13.28 8.43
CA ILE A 173 -17.00 -12.12 7.52
C ILE A 173 -15.64 -11.45 7.67
N ILE A 174 -15.25 -11.06 8.88
CA ILE A 174 -14.02 -10.31 9.17
C ILE A 174 -12.79 -11.18 8.90
N PHE A 175 -12.80 -12.42 9.39
CA PHE A 175 -11.70 -13.37 9.26
C PHE A 175 -11.95 -14.36 8.11
N SER A 176 -12.40 -13.85 6.96
CA SER A 176 -12.60 -14.68 5.77
C SER A 176 -11.31 -15.46 5.41
N PRO A 177 -11.39 -16.60 4.71
CA PRO A 177 -10.25 -17.50 4.49
C PRO A 177 -9.01 -16.86 3.89
N SER A 178 -9.17 -15.82 3.07
CA SER A 178 -8.04 -15.11 2.47
C SER A 178 -7.49 -13.97 3.35
N PHE A 179 -8.21 -13.53 4.37
CA PHE A 179 -7.87 -12.34 5.16
C PHE A 179 -6.49 -12.40 5.83
N PRO A 180 -6.11 -13.45 6.59
CA PRO A 180 -4.82 -13.47 7.27
C PRO A 180 -3.65 -13.41 6.30
N TYR A 181 -3.75 -14.10 5.17
CA TYR A 181 -2.72 -14.09 4.13
C TYR A 181 -2.59 -12.72 3.46
N ARG A 182 -3.73 -12.10 3.15
CA ARG A 182 -3.77 -10.79 2.51
C ARG A 182 -3.29 -9.69 3.44
N LEU A 183 -3.72 -9.69 4.71
CA LEU A 183 -3.28 -8.72 5.70
C LEU A 183 -1.77 -8.78 5.92
N THR A 184 -1.24 -9.95 6.22
CA THR A 184 0.19 -10.12 6.52
C THR A 184 1.06 -9.83 5.32
N HIS A 185 0.68 -10.29 4.12
CA HIS A 185 1.41 -10.04 2.89
C HIS A 185 1.46 -8.53 2.54
N ASN A 186 0.31 -7.82 2.63
CA ASN A 186 0.24 -6.39 2.32
C ASN A 186 0.98 -5.53 3.33
N VAL A 187 0.75 -5.74 4.63
CA VAL A 187 1.42 -4.96 5.68
C VAL A 187 2.93 -5.14 5.61
N ASN A 188 3.40 -6.39 5.43
CA ASN A 188 4.83 -6.64 5.25
C ASN A 188 5.40 -5.94 3.99
N ALA A 189 4.66 -5.94 2.87
CA ALA A 189 5.04 -5.22 1.65
C ALA A 189 5.12 -3.69 1.88
N PHE A 190 4.24 -3.12 2.70
CA PHE A 190 4.28 -1.70 3.05
C PHE A 190 5.53 -1.34 3.87
N TYR A 191 5.89 -2.19 4.83
CA TYR A 191 7.14 -2.02 5.59
C TYR A 191 8.38 -2.15 4.70
N ILE A 192 8.41 -3.12 3.78
CA ILE A 192 9.49 -3.28 2.80
C ILE A 192 9.60 -2.02 1.92
N THR A 193 8.46 -1.56 1.38
CA THR A 193 8.41 -0.34 0.53
C THR A 193 9.00 0.85 1.26
N THR A 194 8.56 1.10 2.50
CA THR A 194 9.08 2.20 3.32
C THR A 194 10.57 2.04 3.62
N ALA A 195 11.02 0.84 3.98
CA ALA A 195 12.43 0.60 4.29
C ALA A 195 13.33 0.82 3.06
N PHE A 196 12.90 0.44 1.84
CA PHE A 196 13.62 0.75 0.60
C PHE A 196 13.68 2.24 0.31
N VAL A 197 12.61 2.99 0.58
CA VAL A 197 12.61 4.46 0.47
C VAL A 197 13.59 5.07 1.48
N VAL A 198 13.54 4.65 2.74
CA VAL A 198 14.46 5.13 3.80
C VAL A 198 15.93 4.84 3.43
N MET A 199 16.21 3.62 2.94
CA MET A 199 17.54 3.22 2.47
C MET A 199 17.98 4.06 1.27
N GLY A 200 17.11 4.29 0.29
CA GLY A 200 17.40 5.08 -0.90
C GLY A 200 17.66 6.55 -0.59
N VAL A 201 16.88 7.15 0.32
CA VAL A 201 17.10 8.52 0.81
C VAL A 201 18.42 8.62 1.58
N GLY A 202 18.71 7.68 2.47
CA GLY A 202 20.00 7.61 3.18
C GLY A 202 21.18 7.51 2.21
N ALA A 203 21.08 6.64 1.19
CA ALA A 203 22.09 6.49 0.16
C ALA A 203 22.27 7.78 -0.67
N TRP A 204 21.19 8.50 -0.95
CA TRP A 204 21.23 9.77 -1.67
C TRP A 204 21.95 10.85 -0.85
N LEU A 205 21.63 10.97 0.44
CA LEU A 205 22.28 11.93 1.36
C LEU A 205 23.77 11.63 1.49
N LEU A 206 24.17 10.36 1.68
CA LEU A 206 25.58 9.96 1.75
C LEU A 206 26.35 10.34 0.49
N ARG A 207 25.80 10.07 -0.69
CA ARG A 207 26.45 10.44 -1.97
C ARG A 207 26.62 11.96 -2.14
N ARG A 208 25.79 12.76 -1.48
CA ARG A 208 25.86 14.22 -1.48
C ARG A 208 26.69 14.79 -0.34
N GLY A 209 27.24 13.95 0.52
CA GLY A 209 28.00 14.37 1.70
C GLY A 209 27.17 15.13 2.73
N ARG A 210 25.84 14.87 2.81
CA ARG A 210 24.90 15.57 3.69
C ARG A 210 24.42 14.66 4.81
N ALA A 211 24.29 15.20 6.02
CA ALA A 211 23.76 14.51 7.19
C ALA A 211 24.31 13.07 7.32
N ILE A 212 25.63 12.91 7.22
CA ILE A 212 26.32 11.62 7.07
C ILE A 212 25.95 10.64 8.17
N GLU A 213 25.93 11.11 9.44
CA GLU A 213 25.58 10.28 10.58
C GLU A 213 24.14 9.78 10.51
N ASP A 214 23.20 10.70 10.26
CA ASP A 214 21.76 10.38 10.14
C ASP A 214 21.52 9.43 8.96
N ALA A 215 22.17 9.68 7.82
CA ALA A 215 22.05 8.86 6.62
C ALA A 215 22.57 7.42 6.83
N ARG A 216 23.72 7.27 7.51
CA ARG A 216 24.26 5.96 7.89
C ARG A 216 23.31 5.22 8.84
N MET A 217 22.72 5.95 9.80
CA MET A 217 21.76 5.36 10.74
C MET A 217 20.50 4.88 10.02
N MET A 218 19.91 5.72 9.16
CA MET A 218 18.74 5.33 8.34
C MET A 218 19.01 4.08 7.52
N MET A 219 20.15 4.00 6.83
CA MET A 219 20.51 2.82 6.03
C MET A 219 20.71 1.56 6.89
N ARG A 220 21.36 1.69 8.07
CA ARG A 220 21.53 0.56 8.98
C ARG A 220 20.20 0.00 9.47
N MET A 221 19.29 0.89 9.90
CA MET A 221 17.95 0.48 10.35
C MET A 221 17.19 -0.21 9.21
N ALA A 222 17.19 0.40 8.02
CA ALA A 222 16.50 -0.15 6.87
C ALA A 222 17.06 -1.53 6.47
N LEU A 223 18.37 -1.69 6.32
CA LEU A 223 19.00 -2.97 5.97
C LEU A 223 18.78 -4.02 7.07
N GLY A 224 18.85 -3.62 8.35
CA GLY A 224 18.57 -4.53 9.47
C GLY A 224 17.14 -5.04 9.51
N LEU A 225 16.18 -4.24 9.07
CA LEU A 225 14.78 -4.64 8.94
C LEU A 225 14.55 -5.50 7.69
N LEU A 226 15.10 -5.09 6.55
CA LEU A 226 14.89 -5.75 5.27
C LEU A 226 15.44 -7.18 5.21
N ILE A 227 16.51 -7.51 5.95
CA ILE A 227 17.06 -8.88 5.98
C ILE A 227 16.04 -9.89 6.55
N LEU A 228 15.11 -9.42 7.37
CA LEU A 228 14.03 -10.23 7.93
C LEU A 228 12.78 -10.18 7.05
N LEU A 229 12.36 -8.98 6.65
CA LEU A 229 11.07 -8.78 5.98
C LEU A 229 11.05 -9.28 4.54
N VAL A 230 12.16 -9.20 3.79
CA VAL A 230 12.15 -9.63 2.38
C VAL A 230 12.04 -11.16 2.25
N PRO A 231 12.80 -12.00 2.99
CA PRO A 231 12.54 -13.44 3.02
C PRO A 231 11.14 -13.78 3.55
N LEU A 232 10.67 -13.08 4.58
CA LEU A 232 9.31 -13.26 5.10
C LEU A 232 8.25 -12.97 4.02
N GLN A 233 8.46 -11.94 3.18
CA GLN A 233 7.54 -11.62 2.07
C GLN A 233 7.40 -12.77 1.08
N ILE A 234 8.51 -13.45 0.76
CA ILE A 234 8.51 -14.60 -0.13
C ILE A 234 7.69 -15.73 0.48
N PHE A 235 7.90 -16.03 1.75
CA PHE A 235 7.13 -17.04 2.47
C PHE A 235 5.63 -16.68 2.54
N LEU A 236 5.29 -15.45 2.90
CA LEU A 236 3.90 -14.99 2.94
C LEU A 236 3.25 -15.01 1.55
N GLY A 237 4.02 -14.73 0.50
CA GLY A 237 3.55 -14.82 -0.89
C GLY A 237 3.24 -16.23 -1.32
N ASP A 238 4.08 -17.19 -0.95
CA ASP A 238 3.87 -18.62 -1.18
C ASP A 238 2.58 -19.11 -0.49
N GLN A 239 2.41 -18.81 0.80
CA GLN A 239 1.21 -19.16 1.56
C GLN A 239 -0.07 -18.52 0.98
N HIS A 240 0.03 -17.27 0.48
CA HIS A 240 -1.08 -16.62 -0.22
C HIS A 240 -1.38 -17.30 -1.56
N GLY A 241 -0.37 -17.79 -2.27
CA GLY A 241 -0.51 -18.59 -3.47
C GLY A 241 -1.29 -19.89 -3.23
N LEU A 242 -0.95 -20.64 -2.16
CA LEU A 242 -1.66 -21.85 -1.75
C LEU A 242 -3.12 -21.55 -1.38
N ASN A 243 -3.38 -20.49 -0.65
CA ASN A 243 -4.75 -20.05 -0.36
C ASN A 243 -5.53 -19.70 -1.65
N THR A 244 -4.86 -19.07 -2.63
CA THR A 244 -5.48 -18.79 -3.94
C THR A 244 -5.77 -20.06 -4.72
N LEU A 245 -4.91 -21.07 -4.65
CA LEU A 245 -5.14 -22.39 -5.25
C LEU A 245 -6.41 -23.04 -4.69
N GLU A 246 -6.61 -22.97 -3.38
CA GLU A 246 -7.76 -23.57 -2.70
C GLU A 246 -9.07 -22.85 -2.98
N TYR A 247 -9.11 -21.53 -2.82
CA TYR A 247 -10.34 -20.75 -2.83
C TYR A 247 -10.67 -20.07 -4.18
N GLN A 248 -9.65 -19.80 -5.00
CA GLN A 248 -9.81 -19.10 -6.28
C GLN A 248 -8.98 -19.75 -7.40
N PRO A 249 -9.15 -21.04 -7.70
CA PRO A 249 -8.28 -21.76 -8.63
C PRO A 249 -8.33 -21.21 -10.07
N ALA A 250 -9.44 -20.61 -10.52
CA ALA A 250 -9.50 -19.93 -11.81
C ALA A 250 -8.58 -18.70 -11.86
N LYS A 251 -8.49 -17.94 -10.76
CA LYS A 251 -7.55 -16.82 -10.61
C LYS A 251 -6.10 -17.32 -10.71
N LEU A 252 -5.77 -18.41 -10.01
CA LEU A 252 -4.43 -18.99 -10.08
C LEU A 252 -4.08 -19.42 -11.49
N ALA A 253 -5.02 -20.08 -12.20
CA ALA A 253 -4.83 -20.48 -13.58
C ALA A 253 -4.54 -19.28 -14.51
N ALA A 254 -5.21 -18.14 -14.29
CA ALA A 254 -4.95 -16.91 -15.04
C ALA A 254 -3.58 -16.30 -14.69
N ILE A 255 -3.20 -16.28 -13.41
CA ILE A 255 -1.89 -15.82 -12.94
C ILE A 255 -0.77 -16.64 -13.59
N GLU A 256 -0.96 -17.96 -13.72
CA GLU A 256 0.03 -18.87 -14.31
C GLU A 256 -0.06 -18.94 -15.86
N GLY A 257 -1.07 -18.30 -16.46
CA GLY A 257 -1.30 -18.35 -17.90
C GLY A 257 -1.71 -19.74 -18.38
N ARG A 258 -2.38 -20.50 -17.54
CA ARG A 258 -2.71 -21.91 -17.79
C ARG A 258 -4.13 -22.07 -18.29
N TYR A 259 -4.26 -22.44 -19.57
CA TYR A 259 -5.54 -22.71 -20.18
C TYR A 259 -5.96 -24.18 -20.05
N ASP A 260 -5.01 -25.11 -20.16
CA ASP A 260 -5.25 -26.55 -20.04
C ASP A 260 -4.76 -27.07 -18.68
N THR A 261 -5.52 -28.02 -18.10
CA THR A 261 -5.12 -28.72 -16.88
C THR A 261 -3.87 -29.55 -17.14
N ALA A 262 -2.90 -29.49 -16.25
CA ALA A 262 -1.64 -30.22 -16.39
C ALA A 262 -1.21 -30.91 -15.08
N GLN A 263 -0.64 -32.10 -15.21
CA GLN A 263 -0.09 -32.92 -14.14
C GLN A 263 1.06 -33.79 -14.66
N PRO A 264 2.33 -33.52 -14.29
CA PRO A 264 2.79 -32.33 -13.59
C PRO A 264 2.66 -31.06 -14.43
N ALA A 265 2.44 -29.91 -13.75
CA ALA A 265 2.35 -28.62 -14.43
C ALA A 265 3.72 -27.95 -14.53
N PRO A 266 4.12 -27.45 -15.69
CA PRO A 266 5.30 -26.60 -15.82
C PRO A 266 5.02 -25.19 -15.25
N LEU A 267 6.06 -24.46 -14.87
CA LEU A 267 5.99 -23.05 -14.55
C LEU A 267 6.23 -22.22 -15.81
N THR A 268 5.26 -21.44 -16.24
CA THR A 268 5.41 -20.52 -17.36
C THR A 268 6.13 -19.26 -16.91
N LEU A 269 7.36 -19.04 -17.34
CA LEU A 269 8.14 -17.84 -17.01
C LEU A 269 7.70 -16.63 -17.85
N PHE A 270 7.48 -16.85 -19.14
CA PHE A 270 7.05 -15.86 -20.11
C PHE A 270 6.12 -16.50 -21.14
N GLY A 271 5.28 -15.70 -21.77
CA GLY A 271 4.40 -16.11 -22.86
C GLY A 271 3.42 -15.00 -23.21
N ILE A 272 2.75 -15.12 -24.32
CA ILE A 272 1.74 -14.17 -24.79
C ILE A 272 0.37 -14.84 -24.68
N PRO A 273 -0.50 -14.42 -23.72
CA PRO A 273 -1.83 -14.97 -23.58
C PRO A 273 -2.70 -14.63 -24.79
N ASP A 274 -3.40 -15.63 -25.32
CA ASP A 274 -4.46 -15.46 -26.31
C ASP A 274 -5.78 -15.97 -25.72
N ASP A 275 -6.54 -15.06 -25.10
CA ASP A 275 -7.80 -15.40 -24.46
C ASP A 275 -8.87 -15.87 -25.46
N ALA A 276 -8.80 -15.41 -26.72
CA ALA A 276 -9.75 -15.81 -27.77
C ALA A 276 -9.51 -17.25 -28.24
N ALA A 277 -8.26 -17.65 -28.42
CA ALA A 277 -7.89 -19.01 -28.76
C ALA A 277 -7.77 -19.92 -27.51
N ALA A 278 -7.87 -19.36 -26.31
CA ALA A 278 -7.64 -20.03 -25.02
C ALA A 278 -6.32 -20.82 -24.99
N THR A 279 -5.23 -20.14 -25.36
CA THR A 279 -3.90 -20.73 -25.41
C THR A 279 -2.80 -19.71 -25.07
N MET A 280 -1.61 -20.21 -24.70
CA MET A 280 -0.41 -19.39 -24.49
C MET A 280 0.50 -19.53 -25.70
N ARG A 281 0.86 -18.41 -26.34
CA ARG A 281 1.80 -18.39 -27.45
C ARG A 281 3.22 -18.11 -26.95
N ASP A 282 4.22 -18.65 -27.64
CA ASP A 282 5.64 -18.42 -27.39
C ASP A 282 6.02 -18.61 -25.90
N ALA A 283 5.45 -19.64 -25.27
CA ALA A 283 5.65 -19.92 -23.86
C ALA A 283 7.06 -20.43 -23.56
N ILE A 284 7.74 -19.80 -22.61
CA ILE A 284 8.97 -20.30 -21.99
C ILE A 284 8.58 -20.95 -20.68
N GLU A 285 8.70 -22.27 -20.63
CA GLU A 285 8.25 -23.07 -19.49
C GLU A 285 9.39 -23.86 -18.85
N VAL A 286 9.35 -23.97 -17.51
CA VAL A 286 10.24 -24.85 -16.75
C VAL A 286 9.42 -26.08 -16.31
N PRO A 287 9.74 -27.28 -16.82
CA PRO A 287 9.00 -28.50 -16.48
C PRO A 287 8.96 -28.75 -14.95
N TYR A 288 7.87 -29.31 -14.46
CA TYR A 288 7.65 -29.70 -13.05
C TYR A 288 7.62 -28.54 -12.02
N LEU A 289 8.24 -27.40 -12.34
CA LEU A 289 8.43 -26.33 -11.36
C LEU A 289 7.09 -25.67 -10.96
N GLY A 290 6.10 -25.62 -11.85
CA GLY A 290 4.75 -25.15 -11.54
C GLY A 290 4.10 -26.00 -10.43
N SER A 291 4.10 -27.33 -10.60
CA SER A 291 3.59 -28.24 -9.58
C SER A 291 4.35 -28.09 -8.26
N LEU A 292 5.69 -28.04 -8.30
CA LEU A 292 6.50 -27.92 -7.11
C LEU A 292 6.21 -26.66 -6.31
N VAL A 293 6.14 -25.52 -6.97
CA VAL A 293 5.93 -24.20 -6.33
C VAL A 293 4.48 -24.06 -5.85
N LEU A 294 3.50 -24.45 -6.66
CA LEU A 294 2.09 -24.17 -6.37
C LEU A 294 1.38 -25.24 -5.55
N THR A 295 1.94 -26.46 -5.47
CA THR A 295 1.32 -27.56 -4.71
C THR A 295 2.27 -28.22 -3.73
N HIS A 296 3.53 -27.77 -3.64
CA HIS A 296 4.61 -28.38 -2.87
C HIS A 296 4.80 -29.88 -3.18
N SER A 297 4.44 -30.29 -4.40
CA SER A 297 4.54 -31.66 -4.90
C SER A 297 5.04 -31.69 -6.34
N TRP A 298 5.94 -32.62 -6.65
CA TRP A 298 6.47 -32.78 -8.01
C TRP A 298 5.39 -33.14 -9.05
N ASN A 299 4.31 -33.81 -8.63
CA ASN A 299 3.23 -34.29 -9.49
C ASN A 299 1.87 -33.65 -9.17
N GLY A 300 1.85 -32.49 -8.52
CA GLY A 300 0.61 -31.80 -8.22
C GLY A 300 -0.13 -31.38 -9.50
N ALA A 301 -1.44 -31.59 -9.54
CA ALA A 301 -2.28 -31.15 -10.66
C ALA A 301 -2.66 -29.66 -10.48
N ILE A 302 -2.55 -28.89 -11.55
CA ILE A 302 -3.03 -27.51 -11.61
C ILE A 302 -4.11 -27.41 -12.68
N LYS A 303 -5.29 -26.96 -12.28
CA LYS A 303 -6.44 -26.78 -13.19
C LYS A 303 -6.17 -25.66 -14.17
N GLY A 304 -6.55 -25.87 -15.44
CA GLY A 304 -6.52 -24.86 -16.47
C GLY A 304 -7.85 -24.13 -16.60
N LEU A 305 -7.84 -22.93 -17.20
CA LEU A 305 -9.02 -22.08 -17.36
C LEU A 305 -10.16 -22.73 -18.13
N LYS A 306 -9.88 -23.72 -18.97
CA LYS A 306 -10.92 -24.45 -19.73
C LYS A 306 -11.85 -25.28 -18.84
N GLU A 307 -11.51 -25.52 -17.56
CA GLU A 307 -12.40 -26.14 -16.57
C GLU A 307 -13.61 -25.26 -16.20
N TRP A 308 -13.54 -23.95 -16.48
CA TRP A 308 -14.64 -23.01 -16.23
C TRP A 308 -15.28 -22.53 -17.51
N PRO A 309 -16.59 -22.20 -17.49
CA PRO A 309 -17.27 -21.54 -18.60
C PRO A 309 -16.54 -20.25 -19.02
N ALA A 310 -16.55 -19.92 -20.31
CA ALA A 310 -15.79 -18.79 -20.85
C ALA A 310 -16.19 -17.44 -20.20
N ASP A 311 -17.45 -17.27 -19.84
CA ASP A 311 -17.99 -16.08 -19.19
C ASP A 311 -17.64 -15.96 -17.68
N GLN A 312 -17.01 -16.98 -17.10
CA GLN A 312 -16.53 -17.00 -15.71
C GLN A 312 -15.01 -16.93 -15.60
N ARG A 313 -14.29 -16.94 -16.73
CA ARG A 313 -12.83 -16.89 -16.75
C ARG A 313 -12.33 -15.48 -16.52
N PRO A 314 -11.34 -15.28 -15.62
CA PRO A 314 -10.64 -14.01 -15.57
C PRO A 314 -9.78 -13.79 -16.83
N PRO A 315 -9.55 -12.52 -17.24
CA PRO A 315 -8.60 -12.22 -18.31
C PRO A 315 -7.20 -12.62 -17.86
N VAL A 316 -6.39 -13.20 -18.77
CA VAL A 316 -5.07 -13.75 -18.43
C VAL A 316 -3.97 -12.69 -18.47
N GLY A 317 -3.95 -11.84 -19.49
CA GLY A 317 -2.83 -10.93 -19.73
C GLY A 317 -2.43 -10.07 -18.52
N PRO A 318 -3.33 -9.24 -17.95
CA PRO A 318 -2.96 -8.36 -16.85
C PRO A 318 -2.46 -9.10 -15.60
N PRO A 319 -3.14 -10.10 -15.03
CA PRO A 319 -2.64 -10.80 -13.83
C PRO A 319 -1.37 -11.60 -14.09
N PHE A 320 -1.22 -12.20 -15.28
CA PHE A 320 -0.03 -12.94 -15.68
C PHE A 320 1.23 -12.07 -15.65
N PHE A 321 1.22 -10.93 -16.33
CA PHE A 321 2.37 -10.04 -16.36
C PHE A 321 2.60 -9.30 -15.03
N ALA A 322 1.53 -8.85 -14.38
CA ALA A 322 1.63 -8.16 -13.11
C ALA A 322 2.25 -9.04 -12.01
N PHE A 323 1.86 -10.30 -11.93
CA PHE A 323 2.43 -11.25 -10.98
C PHE A 323 3.94 -11.44 -11.20
N ARG A 324 4.37 -11.59 -12.47
CA ARG A 324 5.80 -11.73 -12.80
C ARG A 324 6.61 -10.49 -12.48
N ILE A 325 6.04 -9.30 -12.71
CA ILE A 325 6.66 -8.02 -12.30
C ILE A 325 6.81 -7.98 -10.77
N MET A 326 5.76 -8.31 -10.02
CA MET A 326 5.79 -8.31 -8.56
C MET A 326 6.86 -9.27 -8.02
N VAL A 327 6.87 -10.51 -8.47
CA VAL A 327 7.83 -11.54 -8.03
C VAL A 327 9.25 -11.17 -8.46
N GLY A 328 9.44 -10.72 -9.71
CA GLY A 328 10.74 -10.28 -10.21
C GLY A 328 11.33 -9.13 -9.38
N ILE A 329 10.51 -8.15 -9.00
CA ILE A 329 10.91 -7.08 -8.08
C ILE A 329 11.29 -7.67 -6.72
N GLY A 330 10.53 -8.60 -6.17
CA GLY A 330 10.85 -9.28 -4.92
C GLY A 330 12.23 -9.94 -4.94
N VAL A 331 12.56 -10.63 -6.03
CA VAL A 331 13.90 -11.23 -6.24
C VAL A 331 14.99 -10.17 -6.31
N ILE A 332 14.77 -9.07 -7.04
CA ILE A 332 15.72 -7.94 -7.11
C ILE A 332 15.94 -7.37 -5.70
N MET A 333 14.87 -7.14 -4.95
CA MET A 333 14.97 -6.64 -3.58
C MET A 333 15.75 -7.57 -2.66
N LEU A 334 15.54 -8.88 -2.77
CA LEU A 334 16.31 -9.88 -2.01
C LEU A 334 17.80 -9.79 -2.33
N LEU A 335 18.16 -9.73 -3.61
CA LEU A 335 19.55 -9.60 -4.04
C LEU A 335 20.20 -8.32 -3.53
N VAL A 336 19.49 -7.18 -3.59
CA VAL A 336 19.97 -5.90 -3.04
C VAL A 336 20.25 -6.00 -1.54
N VAL A 337 19.36 -6.64 -0.79
CA VAL A 337 19.52 -6.83 0.65
C VAL A 337 20.71 -7.72 0.96
N ILE A 338 20.87 -8.85 0.27
CA ILE A 338 22.02 -9.76 0.44
C ILE A 338 23.32 -9.03 0.15
N VAL A 339 23.40 -8.32 -0.97
CA VAL A 339 24.59 -7.53 -1.32
C VAL A 339 24.88 -6.46 -0.28
N GLY A 340 23.83 -5.74 0.18
CA GLY A 340 23.97 -4.74 1.24
C GLY A 340 24.53 -5.32 2.53
N GLN A 341 24.06 -6.49 2.98
CA GLN A 341 24.56 -7.18 4.15
C GLN A 341 26.03 -7.62 3.98
N VAL A 342 26.38 -8.19 2.83
CA VAL A 342 27.77 -8.57 2.53
C VAL A 342 28.70 -7.36 2.56
N LEU A 343 28.30 -6.24 1.98
CA LEU A 343 29.08 -4.99 2.02
C LEU A 343 29.19 -4.44 3.44
N GLN A 344 28.13 -4.53 4.24
CA GLN A 344 28.12 -4.11 5.63
C GLN A 344 29.09 -4.95 6.47
N LEU A 345 29.03 -6.28 6.34
CA LEU A 345 29.95 -7.20 7.04
C LEU A 345 31.42 -6.98 6.65
N ARG A 346 31.67 -6.58 5.39
CA ARG A 346 33.00 -6.24 4.90
C ARG A 346 33.46 -4.83 5.24
N GLY A 347 32.65 -4.03 5.92
CA GLY A 347 32.94 -2.63 6.26
C GLY A 347 32.95 -1.65 5.07
N ARG A 348 32.53 -2.11 3.87
CA ARG A 348 32.60 -1.34 2.61
C ARG A 348 31.28 -0.69 2.18
N LEU A 349 30.24 -0.79 3.00
CA LEU A 349 28.89 -0.31 2.64
C LEU A 349 28.87 1.19 2.26
N TRP A 350 29.59 2.00 3.03
CA TRP A 350 29.60 3.47 2.87
C TRP A 350 30.47 3.96 1.72
N GLU A 351 31.45 3.17 1.31
CA GLU A 351 32.43 3.51 0.26
C GLU A 351 31.97 3.04 -1.12
N SER A 352 31.00 2.13 -1.16
CA SER A 352 30.51 1.51 -2.39
C SER A 352 29.54 2.40 -3.15
N VAL A 353 30.06 3.33 -3.94
CA VAL A 353 29.24 4.30 -4.71
C VAL A 353 28.22 3.62 -5.63
N TRP A 354 28.60 2.49 -6.26
CA TRP A 354 27.69 1.74 -7.13
C TRP A 354 26.51 1.18 -6.32
N PHE A 355 26.74 0.66 -5.12
CA PHE A 355 25.68 0.14 -4.25
C PHE A 355 24.76 1.25 -3.75
N LEU A 356 25.33 2.41 -3.37
CA LEU A 356 24.52 3.57 -3.00
C LEU A 356 23.64 4.05 -4.17
N ARG A 357 24.12 3.95 -5.43
CA ARG A 357 23.28 4.22 -6.63
C ARG A 357 22.19 3.17 -6.78
N LEU A 358 22.52 1.91 -6.57
CA LEU A 358 21.54 0.81 -6.63
C LEU A 358 20.42 1.00 -5.60
N CYS A 359 20.74 1.37 -4.35
CA CYS A 359 19.74 1.69 -3.33
C CYS A 359 18.79 2.82 -3.77
N GLN A 360 19.29 3.85 -4.47
CA GLN A 360 18.45 4.93 -4.99
C GLN A 360 17.54 4.47 -6.12
N LEU A 361 18.05 3.64 -7.04
CA LEU A 361 17.28 3.11 -8.17
C LEU A 361 16.19 2.13 -7.71
N THR A 362 16.46 1.39 -6.64
CA THR A 362 15.51 0.39 -6.12
C THR A 362 14.48 0.97 -5.14
N ALA A 363 14.66 2.20 -4.68
CA ALA A 363 13.74 2.86 -3.76
C ALA A 363 12.25 2.87 -4.25
N PRO A 364 11.94 3.11 -5.53
CA PRO A 364 10.54 3.09 -6.00
C PRO A 364 9.98 1.68 -6.28
N LEU A 365 10.81 0.62 -6.28
CA LEU A 365 10.37 -0.71 -6.70
C LEU A 365 9.24 -1.29 -5.83
N GLY A 366 9.22 -0.97 -4.53
CA GLY A 366 8.16 -1.41 -3.64
C GLY A 366 6.78 -0.92 -4.08
N PHE A 367 6.68 0.33 -4.52
CA PHE A 367 5.43 0.89 -5.05
C PHE A 367 4.97 0.16 -6.32
N ILE A 368 5.90 -0.15 -7.23
CA ILE A 368 5.60 -0.88 -8.46
C ILE A 368 5.11 -2.29 -8.12
N ALA A 369 5.77 -2.98 -7.17
CA ALA A 369 5.37 -4.30 -6.73
C ALA A 369 3.97 -4.31 -6.08
N VAL A 370 3.63 -3.29 -5.28
CA VAL A 370 2.30 -3.14 -4.66
C VAL A 370 1.22 -2.96 -5.72
N ILE A 371 1.43 -2.10 -6.72
CA ILE A 371 0.48 -1.93 -7.84
C ILE A 371 0.35 -3.23 -8.64
N ALA A 372 1.45 -3.89 -8.94
CA ALA A 372 1.43 -5.17 -9.65
C ALA A 372 0.66 -6.25 -8.88
N GLY A 373 0.87 -6.36 -7.57
CA GLY A 373 0.11 -7.24 -6.68
C GLY A 373 -1.38 -6.91 -6.66
N TRP A 374 -1.74 -5.64 -6.63
CA TRP A 374 -3.12 -5.17 -6.72
C TRP A 374 -3.78 -5.57 -8.05
N ILE A 375 -3.10 -5.35 -9.19
CA ILE A 375 -3.59 -5.76 -10.50
C ILE A 375 -3.79 -7.28 -10.55
N THR A 376 -2.83 -8.06 -10.06
CA THR A 376 -2.91 -9.52 -9.98
C THR A 376 -4.17 -9.97 -9.23
N THR A 377 -4.43 -9.34 -8.09
CA THR A 377 -5.55 -9.69 -7.21
C THR A 377 -6.91 -9.31 -7.80
N GLU A 378 -7.06 -8.07 -8.26
CA GLU A 378 -8.37 -7.51 -8.61
C GLU A 378 -8.77 -7.80 -10.06
N VAL A 379 -7.82 -7.83 -10.97
CA VAL A 379 -8.11 -8.27 -12.34
C VAL A 379 -8.25 -9.78 -12.39
N GLY A 380 -7.48 -10.52 -11.59
CA GLY A 380 -7.63 -11.97 -11.45
C GLY A 380 -8.93 -12.42 -10.79
N ARG A 381 -9.66 -11.52 -10.10
CA ARG A 381 -10.99 -11.81 -9.56
C ARG A 381 -12.10 -11.70 -10.61
N GLN A 382 -11.88 -10.99 -11.71
CA GLN A 382 -12.92 -10.80 -12.72
C GLN A 382 -13.42 -12.15 -13.27
N PRO A 383 -14.70 -12.25 -13.66
CA PRO A 383 -15.68 -11.16 -13.83
C PRO A 383 -16.49 -10.80 -12.56
N TRP A 384 -16.00 -11.10 -11.38
CA TRP A 384 -16.73 -10.97 -10.12
C TRP A 384 -16.37 -9.70 -9.33
N THR A 385 -17.35 -9.03 -8.75
CA THR A 385 -17.19 -8.05 -7.68
C THR A 385 -17.12 -8.75 -6.32
N VAL A 386 -18.08 -9.66 -6.05
CA VAL A 386 -18.02 -10.62 -4.94
C VAL A 386 -17.86 -11.99 -5.55
N TYR A 387 -16.76 -12.66 -5.29
CA TYR A 387 -16.33 -13.85 -5.99
C TYR A 387 -17.40 -14.95 -5.98
N GLY A 388 -17.76 -15.42 -7.15
CA GLY A 388 -18.74 -16.48 -7.37
C GLY A 388 -20.21 -16.09 -7.15
N VAL A 389 -20.52 -14.87 -6.68
CA VAL A 389 -21.88 -14.46 -6.30
C VAL A 389 -22.39 -13.26 -7.09
N LEU A 390 -21.62 -12.15 -7.12
CA LEU A 390 -22.04 -10.91 -7.78
C LEU A 390 -21.06 -10.54 -8.90
N ARG A 391 -21.55 -10.43 -10.12
CA ARG A 391 -20.73 -10.05 -11.28
C ARG A 391 -20.45 -8.55 -11.30
N THR A 392 -19.31 -8.16 -11.83
CA THR A 392 -18.92 -6.75 -11.98
C THR A 392 -19.86 -6.00 -12.93
N ALA A 393 -20.35 -6.65 -13.98
CA ALA A 393 -21.32 -6.06 -14.89
C ALA A 393 -22.65 -5.69 -14.19
N ASP A 394 -23.04 -6.49 -13.20
CA ASP A 394 -24.29 -6.30 -12.44
C ASP A 394 -24.13 -5.34 -11.25
N SER A 395 -22.90 -4.87 -10.98
CA SER A 395 -22.55 -4.03 -9.83
C SER A 395 -22.66 -2.53 -10.10
N VAL A 396 -22.64 -2.14 -11.38
CA VAL A 396 -22.59 -0.74 -11.82
C VAL A 396 -23.94 -0.05 -11.68
N SER A 397 -23.92 1.22 -11.38
CA SER A 397 -25.11 2.07 -11.23
C SER A 397 -25.90 2.15 -12.55
N PRO A 398 -27.20 1.82 -12.54
CA PRO A 398 -28.00 1.73 -13.77
C PRO A 398 -28.27 3.06 -14.45
N SER A 399 -28.17 4.18 -13.72
CA SER A 399 -28.38 5.54 -14.23
C SER A 399 -27.19 6.13 -14.98
N LEU A 400 -26.01 5.45 -14.94
CA LEU A 400 -24.80 5.97 -15.56
C LEU A 400 -24.79 5.78 -17.07
N THR A 401 -24.47 6.88 -17.76
CA THR A 401 -24.08 6.83 -19.17
C THR A 401 -22.55 6.81 -19.30
N GLY A 402 -22.06 6.21 -20.38
CA GLY A 402 -20.61 6.22 -20.64
C GLY A 402 -20.01 7.64 -20.73
N ALA A 403 -20.79 8.61 -21.20
CA ALA A 403 -20.35 10.02 -21.25
C ALA A 403 -20.14 10.61 -19.85
N ASN A 404 -21.06 10.36 -18.90
CA ASN A 404 -20.94 10.86 -17.53
C ASN A 404 -19.68 10.30 -16.85
N VAL A 405 -19.41 9.00 -17.02
CA VAL A 405 -18.22 8.37 -16.45
C VAL A 405 -16.95 8.87 -17.13
N ALA A 406 -16.96 9.07 -18.45
CA ALA A 406 -15.81 9.59 -19.17
C ALA A 406 -15.41 11.01 -18.68
N TRP A 407 -16.39 11.89 -18.44
CA TRP A 407 -16.16 13.22 -17.89
C TRP A 407 -15.60 13.19 -16.47
N SER A 408 -16.18 12.38 -15.59
CA SER A 408 -15.66 12.23 -14.22
C SER A 408 -14.26 11.63 -14.20
N LEU A 409 -14.00 10.61 -15.03
CA LEU A 409 -12.67 10.02 -15.18
C LEU A 409 -11.64 11.06 -15.68
N ALA A 410 -11.97 11.84 -16.71
CA ALA A 410 -11.10 12.89 -17.19
C ALA A 410 -10.78 13.93 -16.10
N PHE A 411 -11.77 14.31 -15.30
CA PHE A 411 -11.59 15.20 -14.16
C PHE A 411 -10.63 14.60 -13.11
N TYR A 412 -10.83 13.34 -12.71
CA TYR A 412 -9.90 12.67 -11.78
C TYR A 412 -8.48 12.57 -12.33
N ILE A 413 -8.33 12.26 -13.62
CA ILE A 413 -7.01 12.23 -14.26
C ILE A 413 -6.30 13.57 -14.11
N VAL A 414 -6.97 14.67 -14.46
CA VAL A 414 -6.39 16.03 -14.37
C VAL A 414 -6.02 16.39 -12.93
N VAL A 415 -6.95 16.20 -11.98
CA VAL A 415 -6.70 16.53 -10.56
C VAL A 415 -5.53 15.72 -10.00
N TYR A 416 -5.46 14.43 -10.29
CA TYR A 416 -4.41 13.57 -9.77
C TYR A 416 -3.05 13.85 -10.40
N LEU A 417 -3.01 14.18 -11.70
CA LEU A 417 -1.78 14.59 -12.38
C LEU A 417 -1.24 15.95 -11.89
N ILE A 418 -2.05 16.77 -11.24
CA ILE A 418 -1.60 17.99 -10.57
C ILE A 418 -1.18 17.67 -9.12
N MET A 419 -2.05 17.02 -8.37
CA MET A 419 -1.86 16.79 -6.93
C MET A 419 -0.63 15.90 -6.62
N PHE A 420 -0.52 14.74 -7.26
CA PHE A 420 0.55 13.80 -6.95
C PHE A 420 1.95 14.29 -7.35
N PRO A 421 2.19 14.81 -8.56
CA PRO A 421 3.49 15.37 -8.89
C PRO A 421 3.87 16.57 -8.00
N THR A 422 2.90 17.42 -7.63
CA THR A 422 3.15 18.55 -6.71
C THR A 422 3.59 18.04 -5.34
N GLY A 423 2.87 17.08 -4.76
CA GLY A 423 3.24 16.48 -3.48
C GLY A 423 4.60 15.78 -3.53
N ILE A 424 4.86 15.00 -4.58
CA ILE A 424 6.16 14.34 -4.79
C ILE A 424 7.29 15.37 -4.91
N ALA A 425 7.09 16.46 -5.66
CA ALA A 425 8.08 17.53 -5.80
C ALA A 425 8.36 18.22 -4.45
N PHE A 426 7.32 18.44 -3.64
CA PHE A 426 7.47 19.00 -2.31
C PHE A 426 8.25 18.06 -1.38
N MET A 427 7.91 16.77 -1.33
CA MET A 427 8.64 15.76 -0.56
C MET A 427 10.10 15.65 -1.04
N ALA A 428 10.36 15.69 -2.34
CA ALA A 428 11.70 15.72 -2.88
C ALA A 428 12.48 16.98 -2.44
N GLY A 429 11.79 18.12 -2.31
CA GLY A 429 12.34 19.33 -1.71
C GLY A 429 12.78 19.14 -0.26
N LEU A 430 11.96 18.46 0.55
CA LEU A 430 12.31 18.09 1.93
C LEU A 430 13.52 17.14 1.98
N VAL A 431 13.56 16.12 1.14
CA VAL A 431 14.69 15.19 1.02
C VAL A 431 15.98 15.95 0.65
N ARG A 432 15.90 16.92 -0.28
CA ARG A 432 17.06 17.74 -0.66
C ARG A 432 17.59 18.59 0.49
N ARG A 433 16.74 19.04 1.41
CA ARG A 433 17.17 19.77 2.62
C ARG A 433 17.81 18.82 3.63
N GLY A 434 17.35 17.57 3.72
CA GLY A 434 17.80 16.55 4.66
C GLY A 434 17.36 16.80 6.11
N PRO A 435 17.75 15.90 7.04
CA PRO A 435 17.59 16.14 8.47
C PRO A 435 18.31 17.45 8.88
N GLN A 436 17.58 18.31 9.55
CA GLN A 436 18.11 19.58 10.05
C GLN A 436 18.50 19.40 11.51
N GLN A 437 19.59 20.04 11.92
CA GLN A 437 19.86 20.18 13.35
C GLN A 437 18.70 20.96 13.99
N PRO A 438 18.29 20.63 15.25
CA PRO A 438 17.39 21.50 15.98
C PRO A 438 18.05 22.89 15.99
N GLU A 439 17.37 23.89 15.47
CA GLU A 439 17.77 25.26 15.78
C GLU A 439 17.77 25.36 17.29
N LEU A 440 18.91 25.77 17.86
CA LEU A 440 19.01 26.17 19.25
C LEU A 440 18.17 27.46 19.38
N GLU A 441 16.87 27.29 19.47
CA GLU A 441 16.02 28.39 19.85
C GLU A 441 16.33 28.77 21.31
N PRO A 442 16.35 30.07 21.63
CA PRO A 442 16.61 30.53 22.97
C PRO A 442 15.70 29.81 23.98
N PRO A 443 16.19 29.62 25.24
CA PRO A 443 15.40 29.02 26.31
C PRO A 443 14.02 29.65 26.39
N ILE A 444 13.00 28.85 26.80
CA ILE A 444 11.60 29.27 26.88
C ILE A 444 11.38 30.58 27.64
N ASP A 445 12.25 30.89 28.59
CA ASP A 445 12.29 32.14 29.38
C ASP A 445 12.61 33.38 28.52
N GLN A 446 13.12 33.20 27.28
CA GLN A 446 13.44 34.29 26.34
C GLN A 446 12.44 34.36 25.17
N ILE A 447 11.50 33.44 25.10
CA ILE A 447 10.38 33.52 24.17
C ILE A 447 9.32 34.41 24.85
N GLU A 448 9.38 35.71 24.57
CA GLU A 448 8.21 36.57 24.82
C GLU A 448 7.00 35.83 24.24
N SER A 449 6.03 35.55 25.10
CA SER A 449 4.82 34.74 24.88
C SER A 449 4.42 34.71 23.42
N GLY A 450 4.82 33.67 22.68
CA GLY A 450 4.49 33.46 21.27
C GLY A 450 3.04 33.04 21.07
N ARG A 451 2.11 33.77 21.62
CA ARG A 451 0.74 33.79 21.13
C ARG A 451 0.80 34.42 19.74
N PRO A 452 0.20 33.81 18.72
CA PRO A 452 -0.02 34.51 17.46
C PRO A 452 -0.68 35.83 17.82
N HIS A 453 -0.07 36.93 17.42
CA HIS A 453 -0.62 38.25 17.64
C HIS A 453 -2.02 38.27 16.99
N GLY A 454 -3.05 38.26 17.84
CA GLY A 454 -4.41 38.47 17.38
C GLY A 454 -4.54 39.90 16.83
N PRO A 455 -5.46 40.17 15.92
CA PRO A 455 -5.67 41.51 15.35
C PRO A 455 -5.93 42.61 16.39
N PHE A 456 -6.11 42.27 17.66
CA PHE A 456 -6.33 43.21 18.78
C PHE A 456 -5.10 43.47 19.64
N ASP A 457 -3.97 42.74 19.47
CA ASP A 457 -2.77 42.95 20.30
C ASP A 457 -2.01 44.26 19.94
N SER A 458 -2.22 44.77 18.71
CA SER A 458 -1.70 46.08 18.30
C SER A 458 -2.36 47.26 18.98
N ALA A 459 -3.63 47.11 19.42
CA ALA A 459 -4.35 48.16 20.12
C ALA A 459 -3.94 48.35 21.61
N ALA A 460 -3.46 47.27 22.25
CA ALA A 460 -2.99 47.30 23.64
C ALA A 460 -1.62 47.98 23.80
N ARG A 461 -0.76 48.04 22.76
CA ARG A 461 0.52 48.71 22.79
C ARG A 461 0.48 50.20 22.48
N ALA A 462 -0.65 50.73 22.04
CA ALA A 462 -0.87 52.14 21.68
C ALA A 462 -1.46 53.00 22.82
N ALA A 463 -1.68 52.43 24.00
CA ALA A 463 -2.15 53.22 25.16
C ALA A 463 -0.97 53.97 25.79
N PRO A 464 -1.04 55.32 25.89
CA PRO A 464 0.04 56.07 26.59
C PRO A 464 0.05 55.69 28.06
N GLN A 465 1.24 55.41 28.60
CA GLN A 465 1.44 55.29 30.03
C GLN A 465 1.22 56.68 30.65
N LEU A 466 0.12 56.81 31.39
CA LEU A 466 -0.14 57.93 32.31
C LEU A 466 0.54 57.65 33.64
#